data_d9d2119135dcf0402627b1873cf16205
#
_entry.id   d9d2119135dcf0402627b1873cf16205
#
_cell.length_a   1.000
_cell.length_b   1.000
_cell.length_c   1.000
_cell.angle_alpha   90.00
_cell.angle_beta   90.00
_cell.angle_gamma   90.00
#
_symmetry.space_group_name_H-M   'P 1'
#
loop_
_entity.id
_entity.type
_entity.pdbx_description
1 polymer ?
#
loop_
_entity_poly.entity_id
_entity_poly.type
_entity_poly.pdbx_seq_one_letter_code
_entity_poly.pdbx_strand_id
1 'polypeptide(L)'
;MAAKAAKKTAGAAASAKGKKAKAKRRTAPKKTLVVVESPAKAKTIEKYLGRKYIVRASMGHLRDLPKSQFGIDVEHDFAPKYINIRGKGELIKALKKDAKNADKVYLASDPDREGEAIAWHLAHILDIDPASDCRIVFNEITKPAIQEAVKEPRPINMDRVDAQQARRMLDRIVGYKLSPLLWRKIRKGLSAGRVQSVTVKLICDREKEIQAFQSEEYWTVGCKLRRQKSALFEAELALVDGKKLAVHEEGSKNFVLHDEQAAKALTEDLGTQPFSVAAVKKSQRKRRPAAPFTTSSLQQDAARKLGFTSRKTMMLAQQLYEGIELGKRGPTGLITYMRTDSTRISELAQAEAKAYLEEALGADYVPAKPNVYASGKKAQDAHEAIRP
;
A
#
# COMPACT_ATOMS: atom_id res chain seq x y z
N MET A 1 30.82 88.50 -40.39
CA MET A 1 30.03 89.67 -40.00
C MET A 1 29.20 89.26 -38.80
N ALA A 2 29.54 89.77 -37.69
CA ALA A 2 28.79 90.74 -36.82
C ALA A 2 27.68 90.01 -36.09
N ALA A 3 27.65 89.90 -34.88
CA ALA A 3 27.80 90.70 -33.68
C ALA A 3 26.55 90.59 -32.80
N LYS A 4 26.74 90.42 -31.58
CA LYS A 4 26.48 91.10 -30.27
C LYS A 4 25.30 90.48 -29.50
N ALA A 5 25.55 89.93 -28.36
CA ALA A 5 25.75 90.48 -27.00
C ALA A 5 24.52 91.16 -26.39
N ALA A 6 24.11 90.60 -25.25
CA ALA A 6 23.84 91.27 -23.97
C ALA A 6 22.99 90.37 -23.07
N LYS A 7 23.48 89.90 -21.94
CA LYS A 7 23.65 90.44 -20.57
C LYS A 7 22.38 90.59 -19.71
N LYS A 8 22.45 89.86 -18.55
CA LYS A 8 21.85 90.11 -17.21
C LYS A 8 20.36 89.70 -17.02
N THR A 9 19.94 89.14 -15.91
CA THR A 9 20.29 89.22 -14.46
C THR A 9 19.66 88.05 -13.68
N ALA A 10 20.32 87.61 -12.69
CA ALA A 10 20.00 87.03 -11.42
C ALA A 10 18.54 86.77 -10.97
N GLY A 11 18.30 85.57 -10.43
CA GLY A 11 17.15 85.23 -9.61
C GLY A 11 17.38 83.85 -8.95
N ALA A 12 17.95 83.84 -7.73
CA ALA A 12 18.12 82.66 -6.92
C ALA A 12 16.76 82.16 -6.45
N ALA A 13 16.44 80.86 -6.79
CA ALA A 13 15.33 80.14 -6.14
C ALA A 13 15.86 78.77 -5.69
N ALA A 14 15.86 78.61 -4.38
CA ALA A 14 16.31 77.41 -3.71
C ALA A 14 15.39 76.21 -4.08
N SER A 15 15.98 75.22 -4.75
CA SER A 15 15.32 73.89 -5.03
C SER A 15 15.48 72.98 -3.82
N ALA A 16 14.39 72.86 -3.04
CA ALA A 16 14.27 71.80 -2.03
C ALA A 16 14.21 70.43 -2.70
N LYS A 17 15.28 69.70 -2.61
CA LYS A 17 15.32 68.24 -2.98
C LYS A 17 14.48 67.46 -2.01
N GLY A 18 13.20 67.21 -2.38
CA GLY A 18 12.34 66.27 -1.72
C GLY A 18 12.93 64.84 -1.84
N LYS A 19 13.44 64.28 -0.75
CA LYS A 19 13.77 62.86 -0.65
C LYS A 19 12.49 62.07 -0.82
N LYS A 20 12.26 61.50 -2.02
CA LYS A 20 11.25 60.43 -2.23
C LYS A 20 11.59 59.27 -1.32
N ALA A 21 10.87 59.10 -0.22
CA ALA A 21 10.91 57.90 0.60
C ALA A 21 10.58 56.69 -0.29
N LYS A 22 11.53 55.79 -0.45
CA LYS A 22 11.29 54.46 -1.10
C LYS A 22 10.24 53.77 -0.28
N ALA A 23 9.00 53.72 -0.78
CA ALA A 23 7.95 52.91 -0.23
C ALA A 23 8.49 51.48 -0.11
N LYS A 24 8.58 50.94 1.11
CA LYS A 24 8.90 49.55 1.38
C LYS A 24 7.88 48.71 0.58
N ARG A 25 8.33 48.04 -0.48
CA ARG A 25 7.53 47.03 -1.17
C ARG A 25 7.01 46.09 -0.10
N ARG A 26 5.70 46.08 0.14
CA ARG A 26 5.04 45.07 0.97
C ARG A 26 5.41 43.69 0.34
N THR A 27 6.31 42.96 0.96
CA THR A 27 6.60 41.61 0.56
C THR A 27 5.31 40.82 0.71
N ALA A 28 4.90 40.13 -0.36
CA ALA A 28 3.75 39.24 -0.31
C ALA A 28 3.95 38.25 0.86
N PRO A 29 2.89 37.87 1.58
CA PRO A 29 3.01 36.91 2.69
C PRO A 29 3.66 35.63 2.17
N LYS A 30 4.69 35.17 2.88
CA LYS A 30 5.34 33.92 2.56
C LYS A 30 4.32 32.79 2.63
N LYS A 31 4.45 31.81 1.73
CA LYS A 31 3.57 30.62 1.68
C LYS A 31 4.24 29.44 2.38
N THR A 32 3.44 28.52 2.85
CA THR A 32 3.93 27.23 3.37
C THR A 32 4.22 26.28 2.21
N LEU A 33 5.41 25.67 2.21
CA LEU A 33 5.79 24.64 1.23
C LEU A 33 5.39 23.26 1.75
N VAL A 34 4.72 22.47 0.93
CA VAL A 34 4.41 21.07 1.18
C VAL A 34 5.10 20.23 0.12
N VAL A 35 5.96 19.29 0.55
CA VAL A 35 6.68 18.39 -0.36
C VAL A 35 6.09 16.99 -0.27
N VAL A 36 5.62 16.47 -1.41
CA VAL A 36 5.05 15.13 -1.58
C VAL A 36 5.92 14.29 -2.51
N GLU A 37 5.60 13.01 -2.70
CA GLU A 37 6.42 12.10 -3.51
C GLU A 37 6.14 12.21 -5.00
N SER A 38 4.86 12.39 -5.39
CA SER A 38 4.44 12.30 -6.78
C SER A 38 3.71 13.56 -7.27
N PRO A 39 3.76 13.85 -8.59
CA PRO A 39 3.02 14.96 -9.18
C PRO A 39 1.50 14.82 -9.07
N ALA A 40 0.97 13.60 -9.10
CA ALA A 40 -0.46 13.34 -8.95
C ALA A 40 -0.94 13.79 -7.56
N LYS A 41 -0.24 13.35 -6.50
CA LYS A 41 -0.49 13.84 -5.13
C LYS A 41 -0.39 15.34 -5.01
N ALA A 42 0.64 15.93 -5.64
CA ALA A 42 0.83 17.38 -5.57
C ALA A 42 -0.39 18.13 -6.08
N LYS A 43 -0.95 17.75 -7.23
CA LYS A 43 -2.15 18.37 -7.81
C LYS A 43 -3.36 18.21 -6.90
N THR A 44 -3.60 17.02 -6.38
CA THR A 44 -4.76 16.72 -5.53
C THR A 44 -4.68 17.52 -4.22
N ILE A 45 -3.52 17.52 -3.55
CA ILE A 45 -3.31 18.18 -2.27
C ILE A 45 -3.33 19.70 -2.42
N GLU A 46 -2.74 20.26 -3.48
CA GLU A 46 -2.75 21.71 -3.75
C GLU A 46 -4.17 22.24 -3.88
N LYS A 47 -5.06 21.50 -4.55
CA LYS A 47 -6.48 21.80 -4.66
C LYS A 47 -7.17 21.91 -3.28
N TYR A 48 -6.80 21.03 -2.33
CA TYR A 48 -7.43 20.98 -1.01
C TYR A 48 -6.89 22.02 -0.02
N LEU A 49 -5.60 22.36 -0.13
CA LEU A 49 -4.94 23.31 0.76
C LEU A 49 -5.12 24.78 0.34
N GLY A 50 -5.31 25.07 -0.97
CA GLY A 50 -5.57 26.38 -1.50
C GLY A 50 -4.34 27.31 -1.53
N ARG A 51 -4.58 28.61 -1.74
CA ARG A 51 -3.56 29.61 -2.15
C ARG A 51 -2.47 29.92 -1.13
N LYS A 52 -2.63 29.56 0.13
CA LYS A 52 -1.62 29.77 1.19
C LYS A 52 -0.46 28.79 1.12
N TYR A 53 -0.61 27.73 0.36
CA TYR A 53 0.34 26.65 0.24
C TYR A 53 0.93 26.58 -1.17
N ILE A 54 2.15 26.06 -1.26
CA ILE A 54 2.79 25.63 -2.49
C ILE A 54 3.07 24.16 -2.34
N VAL A 55 2.56 23.32 -3.24
CA VAL A 55 2.82 21.89 -3.20
C VAL A 55 3.82 21.50 -4.28
N ARG A 56 4.85 20.74 -3.93
CA ARG A 56 5.90 20.27 -4.84
C ARG A 56 6.08 18.77 -4.73
N ALA A 57 6.42 18.14 -5.84
CA ALA A 57 6.74 16.71 -5.87
C ALA A 57 8.25 16.50 -5.85
N SER A 58 8.73 15.59 -4.99
CA SER A 58 10.14 15.13 -4.96
C SER A 58 10.45 14.11 -6.05
N MET A 59 9.43 13.57 -6.71
CA MET A 59 9.59 12.50 -7.70
C MET A 59 10.28 11.25 -7.11
N GLY A 60 9.89 10.87 -5.89
CA GLY A 60 10.48 9.78 -5.11
C GLY A 60 11.75 10.19 -4.36
N HIS A 61 12.65 9.24 -4.15
CA HIS A 61 13.92 9.50 -3.46
C HIS A 61 14.82 10.49 -4.20
N LEU A 62 15.48 11.37 -3.46
CA LEU A 62 16.49 12.32 -3.95
C LEU A 62 17.92 11.94 -3.54
N ARG A 63 18.08 11.09 -2.51
CA ARG A 63 19.35 10.52 -2.05
C ARG A 63 19.23 8.99 -2.00
N ASP A 64 20.33 8.31 -2.31
CA ASP A 64 20.45 6.85 -2.20
C ASP A 64 21.93 6.45 -2.07
N LEU A 65 22.18 5.18 -1.78
CA LEU A 65 23.50 4.57 -1.86
C LEU A 65 24.03 4.64 -3.31
N PRO A 66 25.35 4.82 -3.53
CA PRO A 66 25.93 4.86 -4.87
C PRO A 66 25.60 3.59 -5.66
N LYS A 67 25.26 3.73 -6.95
CA LYS A 67 24.91 2.56 -7.79
C LYS A 67 26.12 1.68 -8.14
N SER A 68 27.30 2.28 -8.33
CA SER A 68 28.53 1.62 -8.79
C SER A 68 29.46 1.20 -7.67
N GLN A 69 29.16 1.53 -6.43
CA GLN A 69 30.00 1.22 -5.27
C GLN A 69 29.15 0.53 -4.20
N PHE A 70 29.82 -0.21 -3.32
CA PHE A 70 29.16 -0.86 -2.20
C PHE A 70 28.45 0.16 -1.28
N GLY A 71 29.16 1.23 -0.91
CA GLY A 71 28.60 2.39 -0.23
C GLY A 71 28.15 2.14 1.21
N ILE A 72 28.66 1.11 1.86
CA ILE A 72 28.41 0.78 3.27
C ILE A 72 29.76 0.45 3.91
N ASP A 73 30.07 1.09 5.02
CA ASP A 73 31.25 0.78 5.82
C ASP A 73 30.88 -0.30 6.85
N VAL A 74 31.29 -1.54 6.56
CA VAL A 74 30.93 -2.72 7.39
C VAL A 74 31.72 -2.74 8.70
N GLU A 75 32.87 -2.09 8.73
CA GLU A 75 33.79 -2.09 9.89
C GLU A 75 33.41 -1.00 10.90
N HIS A 76 32.72 0.06 10.45
CA HIS A 76 32.27 1.17 11.29
C HIS A 76 30.73 1.23 11.33
N ASP A 77 30.13 0.31 12.07
CA ASP A 77 28.70 0.24 12.36
C ASP A 77 27.79 0.34 11.13
N PHE A 78 28.22 -0.27 10.02
CA PHE A 78 27.48 -0.27 8.76
C PHE A 78 27.13 1.13 8.23
N ALA A 79 27.94 2.14 8.52
CA ALA A 79 27.67 3.52 8.15
C ALA A 79 27.40 3.67 6.63
N PRO A 80 26.23 4.18 6.21
CA PRO A 80 25.86 4.31 4.82
C PRO A 80 26.40 5.59 4.20
N LYS A 81 27.00 5.50 3.03
CA LYS A 81 27.42 6.66 2.24
C LYS A 81 26.30 7.09 1.29
N TYR A 82 25.38 7.92 1.76
CA TYR A 82 24.33 8.46 0.90
C TYR A 82 24.83 9.58 0.00
N ILE A 83 24.44 9.55 -1.27
CA ILE A 83 24.70 10.58 -2.27
C ILE A 83 23.41 11.06 -2.92
N ASN A 84 23.41 12.28 -3.46
CA ASN A 84 22.29 12.75 -4.26
C ASN A 84 22.19 11.94 -5.56
N ILE A 85 20.98 11.54 -5.92
CA ILE A 85 20.74 10.74 -7.11
C ILE A 85 21.09 11.56 -8.36
N ARG A 86 21.90 10.97 -9.23
CA ARG A 86 22.30 11.60 -10.51
C ARG A 86 21.06 11.95 -11.34
N GLY A 87 21.02 13.16 -11.91
CA GLY A 87 19.87 13.67 -12.69
C GLY A 87 18.81 14.40 -11.86
N LYS A 88 18.91 14.40 -10.52
CA LYS A 88 17.97 15.12 -9.63
C LYS A 88 18.44 16.51 -9.21
N GLY A 89 19.61 16.97 -9.70
CA GLY A 89 20.24 18.23 -9.26
C GLY A 89 19.35 19.48 -9.45
N GLU A 90 18.69 19.61 -10.61
CA GLU A 90 17.82 20.76 -10.88
C GLU A 90 16.58 20.77 -9.97
N LEU A 91 15.99 19.58 -9.72
CA LEU A 91 14.87 19.44 -8.80
C LEU A 91 15.29 19.82 -7.37
N ILE A 92 16.46 19.36 -6.92
CA ILE A 92 17.01 19.71 -5.60
C ILE A 92 17.22 21.22 -5.49
N LYS A 93 17.79 21.87 -6.51
CA LYS A 93 17.95 23.34 -6.53
C LYS A 93 16.61 24.07 -6.45
N ALA A 94 15.61 23.61 -7.20
CA ALA A 94 14.28 24.19 -7.18
C ALA A 94 13.60 24.04 -5.79
N LEU A 95 13.67 22.85 -5.19
CA LEU A 95 13.11 22.62 -3.85
C LEU A 95 13.82 23.46 -2.78
N LYS A 96 15.17 23.59 -2.83
CA LYS A 96 15.93 24.47 -1.93
C LYS A 96 15.53 25.94 -2.07
N LYS A 97 15.29 26.40 -3.31
CA LYS A 97 14.83 27.76 -3.57
C LYS A 97 13.44 27.98 -2.98
N ASP A 98 12.52 27.06 -3.22
CA ASP A 98 11.15 27.16 -2.70
C ASP A 98 11.14 27.10 -1.15
N ALA A 99 11.94 26.22 -0.54
CA ALA A 99 12.07 26.11 0.92
C ALA A 99 12.61 27.40 1.56
N LYS A 100 13.65 28.03 0.98
CA LYS A 100 14.19 29.33 1.46
C LYS A 100 13.19 30.48 1.41
N ASN A 101 12.25 30.42 0.47
CA ASN A 101 11.20 31.42 0.29
C ASN A 101 9.92 31.13 1.08
N ALA A 102 9.81 29.93 1.63
CA ALA A 102 8.66 29.51 2.41
C ALA A 102 8.73 30.02 3.86
N ASP A 103 7.58 30.13 4.50
CA ASP A 103 7.45 30.42 5.93
C ASP A 103 7.67 29.15 6.75
N LYS A 104 7.04 28.06 6.31
CA LYS A 104 7.19 26.71 6.87
C LYS A 104 7.34 25.69 5.74
N VAL A 105 7.98 24.57 6.06
CA VAL A 105 8.12 23.45 5.14
C VAL A 105 7.55 22.19 5.80
N TYR A 106 6.61 21.55 5.12
CA TYR A 106 6.05 20.29 5.53
C TYR A 106 6.42 19.16 4.56
N LEU A 107 6.78 18.01 5.10
CA LEU A 107 7.15 16.80 4.38
C LEU A 107 5.99 15.82 4.45
N ALA A 108 5.31 15.62 3.33
CA ALA A 108 4.02 14.94 3.21
C ALA A 108 4.10 13.66 2.37
N SER A 109 5.16 12.87 2.58
CA SER A 109 5.31 11.56 1.97
C SER A 109 4.38 10.51 2.60
N ASP A 110 4.26 9.34 1.97
CA ASP A 110 3.37 8.24 2.40
C ASP A 110 3.56 7.85 3.88
N PRO A 111 2.53 7.27 4.52
CA PRO A 111 2.56 6.92 5.94
C PRO A 111 3.41 5.68 6.26
N ASP A 112 4.13 5.12 5.29
CA ASP A 112 4.99 3.96 5.48
C ASP A 112 6.46 4.32 5.76
N ARG A 113 7.31 3.31 6.01
CA ARG A 113 8.75 3.51 6.27
C ARG A 113 9.52 4.08 5.08
N GLU A 114 9.09 3.81 3.84
CA GLU A 114 9.71 4.38 2.64
C GLU A 114 9.42 5.90 2.58
N GLY A 115 8.18 6.31 2.85
CA GLY A 115 7.81 7.71 2.95
C GLY A 115 8.53 8.43 4.10
N GLU A 116 8.71 7.78 5.25
CA GLU A 116 9.46 8.34 6.37
C GLU A 116 10.94 8.57 6.01
N ALA A 117 11.56 7.61 5.29
CA ALA A 117 12.93 7.75 4.79
C ALA A 117 13.04 8.85 3.71
N ILE A 118 12.05 8.98 2.83
CA ILE A 118 12.00 10.09 1.85
C ILE A 118 11.94 11.43 2.58
N ALA A 119 11.08 11.56 3.61
CA ALA A 119 11.00 12.76 4.44
C ALA A 119 12.34 13.09 5.11
N TRP A 120 13.00 12.10 5.70
CA TRP A 120 14.32 12.26 6.32
C TRP A 120 15.40 12.69 5.31
N HIS A 121 15.42 12.09 4.13
CA HIS A 121 16.34 12.53 3.07
C HIS A 121 16.05 13.95 2.58
N LEU A 122 14.79 14.34 2.50
CA LEU A 122 14.37 15.70 2.16
C LEU A 122 14.77 16.69 3.26
N ALA A 123 14.57 16.35 4.53
CA ALA A 123 14.97 17.18 5.67
C ALA A 123 16.47 17.48 5.60
N HIS A 124 17.31 16.46 5.36
CA HIS A 124 18.74 16.65 5.19
C HIS A 124 19.09 17.51 3.97
N ILE A 125 18.41 17.35 2.82
CA ILE A 125 18.66 18.16 1.62
C ILE A 125 18.26 19.62 1.84
N LEU A 126 17.14 19.86 2.53
CA LEU A 126 16.54 21.17 2.72
C LEU A 126 17.05 21.89 3.98
N ASP A 127 17.95 21.23 4.74
CA ASP A 127 18.51 21.74 5.99
C ASP A 127 17.42 22.00 7.06
N ILE A 128 16.54 21.00 7.24
CA ILE A 128 15.45 21.00 8.20
C ILE A 128 15.81 20.03 9.32
N ASP A 129 15.61 20.45 10.57
CA ASP A 129 15.80 19.58 11.73
C ASP A 129 14.73 18.47 11.74
N PRO A 130 15.11 17.17 11.69
CA PRO A 130 14.16 16.05 11.77
C PRO A 130 13.34 16.00 13.06
N ALA A 131 13.84 16.61 14.14
CA ALA A 131 13.12 16.70 15.42
C ALA A 131 12.07 17.80 15.45
N SER A 132 12.04 18.69 14.45
CA SER A 132 11.01 19.72 14.33
C SER A 132 9.69 19.17 13.81
N ASP A 133 8.59 19.89 14.02
CA ASP A 133 7.26 19.56 13.51
C ASP A 133 7.17 19.84 12.00
N CYS A 134 7.90 19.04 11.21
CA CYS A 134 7.99 19.19 9.76
C CYS A 134 7.28 18.07 8.98
N ARG A 135 6.84 17.00 9.63
CA ARG A 135 6.23 15.83 9.02
C ARG A 135 4.71 15.87 9.17
N ILE A 136 3.97 15.77 8.07
CA ILE A 136 2.52 15.55 8.07
C ILE A 136 2.20 14.20 7.44
N VAL A 137 1.23 13.49 8.02
CA VAL A 137 0.85 12.12 7.62
C VAL A 137 -0.66 12.03 7.48
N PHE A 138 -1.11 11.35 6.45
CA PHE A 138 -2.52 11.07 6.20
C PHE A 138 -2.67 9.70 5.54
N ASN A 139 -3.73 8.99 5.87
CA ASN A 139 -4.01 7.66 5.35
C ASN A 139 -4.90 7.69 4.10
N GLU A 140 -5.52 8.84 3.82
CA GLU A 140 -6.36 9.07 2.65
C GLU A 140 -6.14 10.48 2.10
N ILE A 141 -6.34 10.66 0.81
CA ILE A 141 -6.19 11.97 0.16
C ILE A 141 -7.57 12.58 -0.06
N THR A 142 -8.21 12.93 1.04
CA THR A 142 -9.46 13.69 1.08
C THR A 142 -9.23 15.09 1.64
N LYS A 143 -10.15 16.02 1.35
CA LYS A 143 -10.01 17.40 1.84
C LYS A 143 -9.99 17.48 3.37
N PRO A 144 -10.88 16.79 4.11
CA PRO A 144 -10.84 16.80 5.58
C PRO A 144 -9.53 16.25 6.14
N ALA A 145 -9.10 15.06 5.67
CA ALA A 145 -7.89 14.41 6.15
C ALA A 145 -6.62 15.25 5.92
N ILE A 146 -6.50 15.88 4.76
CA ILE A 146 -5.36 16.77 4.45
C ILE A 146 -5.38 18.02 5.31
N GLN A 147 -6.55 18.63 5.52
CA GLN A 147 -6.67 19.83 6.35
C GLN A 147 -6.40 19.55 7.83
N GLU A 148 -6.77 18.36 8.31
CA GLU A 148 -6.47 17.95 9.68
C GLU A 148 -4.98 17.65 9.85
N ALA A 149 -4.38 16.88 8.94
CA ALA A 149 -2.96 16.53 8.98
C ALA A 149 -2.04 17.77 9.03
N VAL A 150 -2.43 18.86 8.39
CA VAL A 150 -1.65 20.13 8.42
C VAL A 150 -1.73 20.83 9.78
N LYS A 151 -2.78 20.61 10.57
CA LYS A 151 -2.91 21.18 11.91
C LYS A 151 -2.09 20.44 12.96
N GLU A 152 -1.79 19.15 12.70
CA GLU A 152 -1.08 18.26 13.60
C GLU A 152 0.23 17.74 12.98
N PRO A 153 1.18 18.62 12.67
CA PRO A 153 2.50 18.21 12.20
C PRO A 153 3.27 17.56 13.34
N ARG A 154 4.17 16.65 13.01
CA ARG A 154 5.00 15.93 13.98
C ARG A 154 6.47 15.86 13.55
N PRO A 155 7.39 15.47 14.44
CA PRO A 155 8.75 15.09 14.08
C PRO A 155 8.79 13.86 13.15
N ILE A 156 9.90 13.70 12.45
CA ILE A 156 10.19 12.48 11.69
C ILE A 156 10.40 11.33 12.67
N ASN A 157 9.77 10.19 12.40
CA ASN A 157 9.93 8.99 13.20
C ASN A 157 11.23 8.27 12.82
N MET A 158 12.27 8.43 13.64
CA MET A 158 13.59 7.86 13.37
C MET A 158 13.60 6.34 13.41
N ASP A 159 12.79 5.68 14.24
CA ASP A 159 12.69 4.20 14.25
C ASP A 159 12.24 3.65 12.89
N ARG A 160 11.31 4.34 12.23
CA ARG A 160 10.88 3.97 10.86
C ARG A 160 11.95 4.26 9.82
N VAL A 161 12.69 5.35 9.97
CA VAL A 161 13.84 5.67 9.11
C VAL A 161 14.90 4.59 9.25
N ASP A 162 15.25 4.21 10.48
CA ASP A 162 16.27 3.21 10.76
C ASP A 162 15.85 1.82 10.27
N ALA A 163 14.59 1.47 10.42
CA ALA A 163 14.03 0.23 9.85
C ALA A 163 14.14 0.18 8.32
N GLN A 164 13.92 1.32 7.64
CA GLN A 164 14.09 1.41 6.18
C GLN A 164 15.58 1.35 5.80
N GLN A 165 16.43 2.09 6.51
CA GLN A 165 17.89 2.07 6.29
C GLN A 165 18.47 0.68 6.48
N ALA A 166 18.15 0.01 7.58
CA ALA A 166 18.59 -1.37 7.86
C ALA A 166 18.18 -2.32 6.72
N ARG A 167 16.94 -2.22 6.25
CA ARG A 167 16.45 -2.99 5.10
C ARG A 167 17.26 -2.66 3.84
N ARG A 168 17.47 -1.37 3.54
CA ARG A 168 18.21 -0.93 2.36
C ARG A 168 19.64 -1.42 2.37
N MET A 169 20.32 -1.33 3.52
CA MET A 169 21.67 -1.82 3.71
C MET A 169 21.76 -3.34 3.57
N LEU A 170 20.85 -4.07 4.21
CA LEU A 170 20.80 -5.53 4.12
C LEU A 170 20.61 -6.01 2.67
N ASP A 171 19.67 -5.41 1.94
CA ASP A 171 19.45 -5.74 0.52
C ASP A 171 20.71 -5.45 -0.32
N ARG A 172 21.45 -4.39 -0.01
CA ARG A 172 22.72 -4.06 -0.66
C ARG A 172 23.82 -5.07 -0.32
N ILE A 173 24.00 -5.41 0.94
CA ILE A 173 25.01 -6.37 1.41
C ILE A 173 24.77 -7.74 0.76
N VAL A 174 23.53 -8.26 0.85
CA VAL A 174 23.17 -9.56 0.26
C VAL A 174 23.39 -9.55 -1.24
N GLY A 175 22.90 -8.54 -1.95
CA GLY A 175 23.02 -8.45 -3.40
C GLY A 175 24.48 -8.37 -3.89
N TYR A 176 25.29 -7.54 -3.26
CA TYR A 176 26.68 -7.29 -3.68
C TYR A 176 27.64 -8.43 -3.28
N LYS A 177 27.37 -9.12 -2.17
CA LYS A 177 28.25 -10.22 -1.72
C LYS A 177 27.88 -11.57 -2.34
N LEU A 178 26.56 -11.86 -2.51
CA LEU A 178 26.14 -13.17 -3.03
C LEU A 178 26.04 -13.22 -4.56
N SER A 179 25.68 -12.13 -5.24
CA SER A 179 25.60 -12.16 -6.71
C SER A 179 26.93 -12.51 -7.39
N PRO A 180 28.11 -11.96 -6.99
CA PRO A 180 29.39 -12.36 -7.55
C PRO A 180 29.75 -13.83 -7.27
N LEU A 181 29.30 -14.39 -6.15
CA LEU A 181 29.47 -15.82 -5.84
C LEU A 181 28.71 -16.68 -6.85
N LEU A 182 27.43 -16.32 -7.13
CA LEU A 182 26.63 -17.00 -8.14
C LEU A 182 27.26 -16.89 -9.53
N TRP A 183 27.86 -15.74 -9.89
CA TRP A 183 28.53 -15.57 -11.18
C TRP A 183 29.75 -16.49 -11.35
N ARG A 184 30.49 -16.71 -10.26
CA ARG A 184 31.67 -17.61 -10.29
C ARG A 184 31.29 -19.09 -10.29
N LYS A 185 30.24 -19.46 -9.52
CA LYS A 185 29.90 -20.87 -9.27
C LYS A 185 28.85 -21.42 -10.22
N ILE A 186 27.97 -20.58 -10.78
CA ILE A 186 26.86 -21.03 -11.61
C ILE A 186 26.91 -20.34 -12.99
N ARG A 187 26.52 -19.06 -13.09
CA ARG A 187 26.48 -18.34 -14.37
C ARG A 187 26.45 -16.82 -14.13
N LYS A 188 27.13 -16.06 -15.03
CA LYS A 188 27.04 -14.59 -15.06
C LYS A 188 25.59 -14.12 -15.28
N GLY A 189 25.24 -12.98 -14.67
CA GLY A 189 23.92 -12.34 -14.80
C GLY A 189 22.89 -12.82 -13.78
N LEU A 190 23.18 -13.83 -12.97
CA LEU A 190 22.32 -14.22 -11.86
C LEU A 190 22.41 -13.17 -10.73
N SER A 191 21.33 -13.00 -9.98
CA SER A 191 21.31 -12.13 -8.81
C SER A 191 20.75 -12.87 -7.60
N ALA A 192 21.32 -12.60 -6.44
CA ALA A 192 20.77 -13.00 -5.16
C ALA A 192 20.14 -11.79 -4.47
N GLY A 193 19.07 -12.03 -3.75
CA GLY A 193 18.39 -11.00 -2.98
C GLY A 193 17.53 -11.63 -1.89
N ARG A 194 17.37 -10.92 -0.82
CA ARG A 194 16.66 -11.39 0.38
C ARG A 194 15.23 -11.88 0.07
N VAL A 195 14.48 -11.16 -0.75
CA VAL A 195 13.11 -11.52 -1.13
C VAL A 195 13.09 -12.61 -2.20
N GLN A 196 13.86 -12.43 -3.28
CA GLN A 196 13.86 -13.38 -4.41
C GLN A 196 14.40 -14.77 -4.03
N SER A 197 15.42 -14.85 -3.16
CA SER A 197 15.96 -16.15 -2.73
C SER A 197 14.95 -16.97 -1.90
N VAL A 198 14.19 -16.30 -1.01
CA VAL A 198 13.11 -16.95 -0.25
C VAL A 198 11.99 -17.40 -1.19
N THR A 199 11.61 -16.57 -2.17
CA THR A 199 10.58 -16.92 -3.15
C THR A 199 10.96 -18.15 -3.95
N VAL A 200 12.21 -18.21 -4.45
CA VAL A 200 12.73 -19.38 -5.17
C VAL A 200 12.71 -20.63 -4.28
N LYS A 201 13.13 -20.49 -3.00
CA LYS A 201 13.07 -21.60 -2.05
C LYS A 201 11.65 -22.15 -1.89
N LEU A 202 10.66 -21.29 -1.68
CA LEU A 202 9.26 -21.71 -1.52
C LEU A 202 8.73 -22.43 -2.78
N ILE A 203 9.09 -21.96 -3.97
CA ILE A 203 8.74 -22.61 -5.23
C ILE A 203 9.40 -23.99 -5.34
N CYS A 204 10.70 -24.07 -5.02
CA CYS A 204 11.43 -25.35 -5.06
C CYS A 204 10.90 -26.35 -4.02
N ASP A 205 10.53 -25.90 -2.83
CA ASP A 205 9.97 -26.77 -1.80
C ASP A 205 8.59 -27.30 -2.25
N ARG A 206 7.75 -26.46 -2.83
CA ARG A 206 6.47 -26.90 -3.44
C ARG A 206 6.69 -27.88 -4.60
N GLU A 207 7.67 -27.63 -5.47
CA GLU A 207 7.99 -28.53 -6.57
C GLU A 207 8.45 -29.92 -6.08
N LYS A 208 9.23 -29.96 -4.99
CA LYS A 208 9.61 -31.24 -4.35
C LYS A 208 8.39 -31.99 -3.81
N GLU A 209 7.44 -31.29 -3.20
CA GLU A 209 6.18 -31.90 -2.75
C GLU A 209 5.39 -32.48 -3.93
N ILE A 210 5.32 -31.74 -5.07
CA ILE A 210 4.66 -32.22 -6.29
C ILE A 210 5.38 -33.46 -6.84
N GLN A 211 6.71 -33.45 -6.91
CA GLN A 211 7.50 -34.59 -7.41
C GLN A 211 7.45 -35.79 -6.49
N ALA A 212 7.30 -35.58 -5.18
CA ALA A 212 7.17 -36.68 -4.20
C ALA A 212 5.73 -37.20 -4.10
N PHE A 213 4.75 -36.52 -4.72
CA PHE A 213 3.37 -36.94 -4.67
C PHE A 213 3.18 -38.27 -5.41
N GLN A 214 2.62 -39.25 -4.72
CA GLN A 214 2.19 -40.50 -5.28
C GLN A 214 0.68 -40.46 -5.46
N SER A 215 0.21 -40.72 -6.66
CA SER A 215 -1.22 -40.80 -6.93
C SER A 215 -1.78 -42.12 -6.35
N GLU A 216 -2.81 -42.00 -5.53
CA GLU A 216 -3.54 -43.12 -4.98
C GLU A 216 -4.93 -43.18 -5.63
N GLU A 217 -5.32 -44.37 -6.08
CA GLU A 217 -6.64 -44.60 -6.60
C GLU A 217 -7.66 -44.71 -5.46
N TYR A 218 -8.76 -43.99 -5.58
CA TYR A 218 -9.87 -44.12 -4.65
C TYR A 218 -11.20 -44.04 -5.40
N TRP A 219 -12.20 -44.64 -4.85
CA TRP A 219 -13.54 -44.65 -5.41
C TRP A 219 -14.55 -44.05 -4.44
N THR A 220 -15.57 -43.38 -5.01
CA THR A 220 -16.73 -42.88 -4.26
C THR A 220 -17.98 -43.57 -4.80
N VAL A 221 -18.91 -43.88 -3.93
CA VAL A 221 -20.20 -44.48 -4.29
C VAL A 221 -21.29 -43.47 -4.05
N GLY A 222 -22.04 -43.15 -5.12
CA GLY A 222 -23.17 -42.25 -5.07
C GLY A 222 -24.42 -42.92 -5.62
N CYS A 223 -25.58 -42.58 -5.10
CA CYS A 223 -26.84 -43.06 -5.58
C CYS A 223 -27.87 -41.96 -5.81
N LYS A 224 -28.76 -42.18 -6.76
CA LYS A 224 -29.93 -41.30 -7.02
C LYS A 224 -31.17 -41.94 -6.43
N LEU A 225 -31.73 -41.32 -5.43
CA LEU A 225 -32.84 -41.83 -4.69
C LEU A 225 -34.11 -41.01 -4.98
N ARG A 226 -35.29 -41.70 -4.90
CA ARG A 226 -36.61 -41.07 -5.05
C ARG A 226 -37.58 -41.72 -4.11
N ARG A 227 -38.34 -40.92 -3.42
CA ARG A 227 -39.53 -41.42 -2.69
C ARG A 227 -40.77 -41.26 -3.56
N GLN A 228 -41.33 -42.37 -4.04
CA GLN A 228 -42.55 -42.40 -4.90
C GLN A 228 -42.47 -41.35 -6.04
N LYS A 229 -43.37 -40.35 -6.03
CA LYS A 229 -43.47 -39.30 -7.04
C LYS A 229 -42.65 -38.02 -6.70
N SER A 230 -41.78 -38.04 -5.65
CA SER A 230 -40.96 -36.88 -5.30
C SER A 230 -39.81 -36.62 -6.30
N ALA A 231 -39.18 -35.45 -6.20
CA ALA A 231 -37.98 -35.16 -6.95
C ALA A 231 -36.84 -36.14 -6.60
N LEU A 232 -35.98 -36.42 -7.57
CA LEU A 232 -34.72 -37.15 -7.33
C LEU A 232 -33.78 -36.32 -6.46
N PHE A 233 -33.09 -36.98 -5.54
CA PHE A 233 -31.97 -36.40 -4.81
C PHE A 233 -30.78 -37.33 -4.86
N GLU A 234 -29.61 -36.76 -4.80
CA GLU A 234 -28.33 -37.48 -4.80
C GLU A 234 -27.89 -37.69 -3.36
N ALA A 235 -27.38 -38.90 -3.08
CA ALA A 235 -26.80 -39.27 -1.81
C ALA A 235 -25.42 -39.91 -2.06
N GLU A 236 -24.49 -39.66 -1.17
CA GLU A 236 -23.15 -40.21 -1.21
C GLU A 236 -22.93 -41.14 -0.02
N LEU A 237 -22.20 -42.23 -0.25
CA LEU A 237 -21.80 -43.14 0.80
C LEU A 237 -20.86 -42.44 1.79
N ALA A 238 -21.29 -42.36 3.04
CA ALA A 238 -20.55 -41.64 4.09
C ALA A 238 -19.82 -42.57 5.05
N LEU A 239 -20.42 -43.72 5.37
CA LEU A 239 -19.92 -44.68 6.37
C LEU A 239 -20.16 -46.12 5.91
N VAL A 240 -19.18 -46.99 6.17
CA VAL A 240 -19.29 -48.44 6.05
C VAL A 240 -18.83 -49.04 7.38
N ASP A 241 -19.69 -49.83 8.04
CA ASP A 241 -19.44 -50.43 9.34
C ASP A 241 -18.90 -49.45 10.40
N GLY A 242 -19.50 -48.25 10.43
CA GLY A 242 -19.11 -47.19 11.36
C GLY A 242 -17.80 -46.44 11.00
N LYS A 243 -17.10 -46.84 9.94
CA LYS A 243 -15.91 -46.15 9.43
C LYS A 243 -16.28 -45.19 8.33
N LYS A 244 -15.72 -43.98 8.38
CA LYS A 244 -15.96 -42.96 7.38
C LYS A 244 -15.27 -43.29 6.05
N LEU A 245 -16.00 -43.22 4.93
CA LEU A 245 -15.38 -43.28 3.62
C LEU A 245 -14.51 -42.03 3.42
N ALA A 246 -13.25 -42.21 3.12
CA ALA A 246 -12.26 -41.15 2.93
C ALA A 246 -11.46 -41.38 1.65
N VAL A 247 -10.76 -40.36 1.22
CA VAL A 247 -9.85 -40.38 0.05
C VAL A 247 -8.50 -40.98 0.42
N HIS A 248 -8.07 -40.79 1.68
CA HIS A 248 -6.79 -41.31 2.20
C HIS A 248 -7.01 -42.06 3.51
N GLU A 249 -6.20 -43.08 3.76
CA GLU A 249 -6.20 -43.76 5.04
C GLU A 249 -5.62 -42.89 6.14
N GLU A 250 -6.44 -42.56 7.15
CA GLU A 250 -6.01 -41.95 8.40
C GLU A 250 -6.22 -42.92 9.56
N GLY A 251 -5.33 -43.90 9.63
CA GLY A 251 -5.39 -44.95 10.66
C GLY A 251 -6.66 -45.81 10.58
N SER A 252 -7.04 -46.46 11.68
CA SER A 252 -8.20 -47.41 11.73
C SER A 252 -9.59 -46.75 11.66
N LYS A 253 -9.67 -45.41 11.59
CA LYS A 253 -10.96 -44.66 11.65
C LYS A 253 -11.63 -44.48 10.30
N ASN A 254 -10.90 -44.60 9.23
CA ASN A 254 -11.37 -44.39 7.88
C ASN A 254 -11.37 -45.70 7.09
N PHE A 255 -12.25 -45.73 6.09
CA PHE A 255 -12.33 -46.78 5.09
C PHE A 255 -12.03 -46.15 3.73
N VAL A 256 -11.21 -46.75 2.91
CA VAL A 256 -10.89 -46.31 1.55
C VAL A 256 -11.24 -47.40 0.56
N LEU A 257 -11.91 -47.06 -0.51
CA LEU A 257 -12.14 -47.97 -1.64
C LEU A 257 -10.99 -47.77 -2.63
N HIS A 258 -10.07 -48.75 -2.67
CA HIS A 258 -8.86 -48.65 -3.46
C HIS A 258 -9.01 -49.14 -4.91
N ASP A 259 -10.02 -49.95 -5.20
CA ASP A 259 -10.16 -50.54 -6.52
C ASP A 259 -11.62 -50.61 -6.99
N GLU A 260 -11.76 -50.76 -8.33
CA GLU A 260 -13.06 -50.87 -8.99
C GLU A 260 -13.88 -52.07 -8.55
N GLN A 261 -13.22 -53.20 -8.24
CA GLN A 261 -13.89 -54.44 -7.86
C GLN A 261 -14.63 -54.26 -6.51
N ALA A 262 -13.92 -53.72 -5.52
CA ALA A 262 -14.52 -53.42 -4.21
C ALA A 262 -15.66 -52.40 -4.33
N ALA A 263 -15.52 -51.38 -5.18
CA ALA A 263 -16.56 -50.39 -5.43
C ALA A 263 -17.81 -51.01 -6.10
N LYS A 264 -17.62 -51.90 -7.07
CA LYS A 264 -18.72 -52.64 -7.72
C LYS A 264 -19.42 -53.58 -6.77
N ALA A 265 -18.70 -54.39 -6.01
CA ALA A 265 -19.28 -55.30 -5.03
C ALA A 265 -20.13 -54.58 -4.00
N LEU A 266 -19.64 -53.42 -3.49
CA LEU A 266 -20.38 -52.58 -2.56
C LEU A 266 -21.61 -51.95 -3.22
N THR A 267 -21.54 -51.57 -4.48
CA THR A 267 -22.67 -51.01 -5.23
C THR A 267 -23.77 -52.06 -5.48
N GLU A 268 -23.39 -53.28 -5.81
CA GLU A 268 -24.28 -54.41 -5.98
C GLU A 268 -25.01 -54.78 -4.66
N ASP A 269 -24.28 -54.84 -3.56
CA ASP A 269 -24.89 -55.08 -2.24
C ASP A 269 -25.89 -53.96 -1.87
N LEU A 270 -25.50 -52.72 -1.99
CA LEU A 270 -26.37 -51.56 -1.74
C LEU A 270 -27.61 -51.53 -2.65
N GLY A 271 -27.53 -52.02 -3.88
CA GLY A 271 -28.62 -52.08 -4.85
C GLY A 271 -29.72 -53.06 -4.42
N THR A 272 -29.41 -54.04 -3.58
CA THR A 272 -30.39 -55.04 -3.06
C THR A 272 -31.04 -54.61 -1.74
N GLN A 273 -30.48 -53.61 -1.06
CA GLN A 273 -30.96 -53.18 0.27
C GLN A 273 -32.00 -52.09 0.23
N PRO A 274 -32.99 -52.10 1.17
CA PRO A 274 -33.93 -51.00 1.29
C PRO A 274 -33.28 -49.78 1.92
N PHE A 275 -33.51 -48.62 1.31
CA PHE A 275 -33.04 -47.34 1.86
C PHE A 275 -34.05 -46.71 2.80
N SER A 276 -33.61 -46.29 3.97
CA SER A 276 -34.44 -45.55 4.93
C SER A 276 -33.76 -44.28 5.41
N VAL A 277 -34.54 -43.26 5.78
CA VAL A 277 -33.99 -42.03 6.35
C VAL A 277 -33.75 -42.23 7.84
N ALA A 278 -32.52 -42.38 8.26
CA ALA A 278 -32.14 -42.58 9.67
C ALA A 278 -32.26 -41.28 10.49
N ALA A 279 -31.84 -40.15 9.93
CA ALA A 279 -31.92 -38.87 10.63
C ALA A 279 -31.99 -37.68 9.65
N VAL A 280 -32.64 -36.61 10.07
CA VAL A 280 -32.66 -35.32 9.35
C VAL A 280 -32.10 -34.25 10.29
N LYS A 281 -30.93 -33.73 9.97
CA LYS A 281 -30.32 -32.63 10.71
C LYS A 281 -30.58 -31.31 9.97
N LYS A 282 -31.34 -30.42 10.58
CA LYS A 282 -31.52 -29.04 10.07
C LYS A 282 -30.54 -28.13 10.75
N SER A 283 -29.72 -27.40 9.99
CA SER A 283 -28.78 -26.41 10.53
C SER A 283 -28.92 -25.11 9.77
N GLN A 284 -28.64 -24.00 10.46
CA GLN A 284 -28.52 -22.69 9.85
C GLN A 284 -27.06 -22.34 9.72
N ARG A 285 -26.63 -22.00 8.52
CA ARG A 285 -25.28 -21.53 8.26
C ARG A 285 -25.30 -20.01 8.08
N LYS A 286 -24.73 -19.29 9.02
CA LYS A 286 -24.57 -17.84 8.90
C LYS A 286 -23.36 -17.55 8.02
N ARG A 287 -23.55 -16.78 6.94
CA ARG A 287 -22.44 -16.18 6.18
C ARG A 287 -22.08 -14.86 6.84
N ARG A 288 -20.80 -14.67 7.10
CA ARG A 288 -20.28 -13.37 7.53
C ARG A 288 -19.62 -12.68 6.34
N PRO A 289 -19.68 -11.34 6.25
CA PRO A 289 -18.95 -10.60 5.24
C PRO A 289 -17.45 -10.84 5.40
N ALA A 290 -16.72 -10.77 4.29
CA ALA A 290 -15.25 -10.84 4.30
C ALA A 290 -14.67 -9.64 5.05
N ALA A 291 -13.43 -9.80 5.55
CA ALA A 291 -12.70 -8.67 6.12
C ALA A 291 -12.41 -7.61 5.05
N PRO A 292 -12.28 -6.34 5.44
CA PRO A 292 -11.80 -5.28 4.57
C PRO A 292 -10.44 -5.65 3.96
N PHE A 293 -10.14 -5.07 2.80
CA PHE A 293 -8.92 -5.44 2.07
C PHE A 293 -7.63 -5.03 2.78
N THR A 294 -6.72 -5.97 2.86
CA THR A 294 -5.28 -5.72 3.00
C THR A 294 -4.63 -5.76 1.62
N THR A 295 -3.35 -5.36 1.49
CA THR A 295 -2.61 -5.48 0.23
C THR A 295 -2.67 -6.89 -0.35
N SER A 296 -2.48 -7.91 0.48
CA SER A 296 -2.50 -9.31 0.06
C SER A 296 -3.87 -9.77 -0.42
N SER A 297 -4.93 -9.47 0.34
CA SER A 297 -6.28 -9.90 -0.04
C SER A 297 -6.80 -9.13 -1.26
N LEU A 298 -6.45 -7.85 -1.42
CA LEU A 298 -6.74 -7.07 -2.64
C LEU A 298 -6.11 -7.69 -3.88
N GLN A 299 -4.83 -8.05 -3.80
CA GLN A 299 -4.12 -8.69 -4.91
C GLN A 299 -4.72 -10.04 -5.27
N GLN A 300 -5.07 -10.87 -4.29
CA GLN A 300 -5.71 -12.17 -4.50
C GLN A 300 -7.10 -12.04 -5.13
N ASP A 301 -7.91 -11.11 -4.66
CA ASP A 301 -9.26 -10.90 -5.19
C ASP A 301 -9.23 -10.34 -6.61
N ALA A 302 -8.33 -9.37 -6.87
CA ALA A 302 -8.09 -8.83 -8.21
C ALA A 302 -7.58 -9.90 -9.19
N ALA A 303 -6.71 -10.81 -8.73
CA ALA A 303 -6.25 -11.92 -9.56
C ALA A 303 -7.38 -12.89 -9.90
N ARG A 304 -8.22 -13.26 -8.91
CA ARG A 304 -9.32 -14.20 -9.11
C ARG A 304 -10.46 -13.63 -9.96
N LYS A 305 -10.85 -12.37 -9.72
CA LYS A 305 -12.03 -11.76 -10.35
C LYS A 305 -11.73 -11.04 -11.65
N LEU A 306 -10.53 -10.43 -11.76
CA LEU A 306 -10.17 -9.56 -12.86
C LEU A 306 -8.98 -10.07 -13.69
N GLY A 307 -8.33 -11.17 -13.29
CA GLY A 307 -7.13 -11.68 -13.93
C GLY A 307 -5.93 -10.73 -13.85
N PHE A 308 -5.89 -9.83 -12.87
CA PHE A 308 -4.81 -8.86 -12.77
C PHE A 308 -3.57 -9.46 -12.08
N THR A 309 -2.40 -9.13 -12.61
CA THR A 309 -1.14 -9.39 -11.90
C THR A 309 -1.02 -8.49 -10.67
N SER A 310 -0.26 -8.90 -9.66
CA SER A 310 0.01 -8.08 -8.47
C SER A 310 0.57 -6.70 -8.83
N ARG A 311 1.44 -6.61 -9.85
CA ARG A 311 1.98 -5.33 -10.34
C ARG A 311 0.89 -4.42 -10.89
N LYS A 312 -0.03 -4.95 -11.71
CA LYS A 312 -1.14 -4.18 -12.28
C LYS A 312 -2.09 -3.71 -11.18
N THR A 313 -2.44 -4.60 -10.25
CA THR A 313 -3.29 -4.27 -9.09
C THR A 313 -2.70 -3.12 -8.29
N MET A 314 -1.41 -3.19 -7.93
CA MET A 314 -0.78 -2.14 -7.13
C MET A 314 -0.61 -0.82 -7.88
N MET A 315 -0.38 -0.86 -9.19
CA MET A 315 -0.34 0.34 -10.03
C MET A 315 -1.68 1.06 -10.03
N LEU A 316 -2.78 0.33 -10.21
CA LEU A 316 -4.13 0.91 -10.20
C LEU A 316 -4.53 1.40 -8.81
N ALA A 317 -4.23 0.65 -7.76
CA ALA A 317 -4.46 1.06 -6.39
C ALA A 317 -3.71 2.36 -6.05
N GLN A 318 -2.46 2.51 -6.51
CA GLN A 318 -1.69 3.74 -6.34
C GLN A 318 -2.37 4.94 -7.02
N GLN A 319 -2.88 4.75 -8.24
CA GLN A 319 -3.60 5.81 -8.96
C GLN A 319 -4.89 6.20 -8.24
N LEU A 320 -5.65 5.23 -7.74
CA LEU A 320 -6.88 5.48 -6.97
C LEU A 320 -6.60 6.23 -5.66
N TYR A 321 -5.49 5.90 -4.97
CA TYR A 321 -5.07 6.59 -3.76
C TYR A 321 -4.60 8.02 -4.03
N GLU A 322 -3.71 8.21 -5.02
CA GLU A 322 -3.13 9.54 -5.33
C GLU A 322 -4.13 10.50 -5.95
N GLY A 323 -5.18 9.99 -6.56
CA GLY A 323 -6.27 10.73 -7.19
C GLY A 323 -6.32 10.57 -8.70
N ILE A 324 -7.52 10.37 -9.20
CA ILE A 324 -7.87 10.34 -10.62
C ILE A 324 -8.81 11.50 -10.96
N GLU A 325 -8.79 11.92 -12.23
CA GLU A 325 -9.68 12.99 -12.71
C GLU A 325 -11.13 12.50 -12.79
N LEU A 326 -12.01 13.12 -12.01
CA LEU A 326 -13.44 12.83 -11.96
C LEU A 326 -14.26 13.97 -12.58
N GLY A 327 -14.00 14.32 -13.82
CA GLY A 327 -14.72 15.37 -14.55
C GLY A 327 -14.74 16.69 -13.76
N LYS A 328 -15.93 17.22 -13.45
CA LYS A 328 -16.09 18.49 -12.73
C LYS A 328 -15.49 18.48 -11.30
N ARG A 329 -15.30 17.31 -10.70
CA ARG A 329 -14.68 17.18 -9.37
C ARG A 329 -13.15 17.33 -9.42
N GLY A 330 -12.54 17.17 -10.62
CA GLY A 330 -11.08 17.18 -10.80
C GLY A 330 -10.39 16.02 -10.07
N PRO A 331 -9.07 16.10 -9.82
CA PRO A 331 -8.32 15.01 -9.19
C PRO A 331 -8.85 14.75 -7.78
N THR A 332 -9.18 13.48 -7.51
CA THR A 332 -9.80 13.03 -6.24
C THR A 332 -9.27 11.65 -5.89
N GLY A 333 -8.76 11.49 -4.65
CA GLY A 333 -8.41 10.20 -4.09
C GLY A 333 -9.68 9.40 -3.78
N LEU A 334 -9.66 8.11 -4.12
CA LEU A 334 -10.84 7.24 -4.05
C LEU A 334 -10.69 6.10 -3.06
N ILE A 335 -9.49 5.79 -2.62
CA ILE A 335 -9.24 4.74 -1.64
C ILE A 335 -8.25 5.21 -0.58
N THR A 336 -8.25 4.52 0.56
CA THR A 336 -7.22 4.67 1.59
C THR A 336 -5.88 4.08 1.12
N TYR A 337 -4.82 4.29 1.91
CA TYR A 337 -3.47 3.84 1.58
C TYR A 337 -3.41 2.32 1.34
N MET A 338 -2.91 1.92 0.16
CA MET A 338 -3.01 0.54 -0.32
C MET A 338 -1.90 -0.40 0.16
N ARG A 339 -0.85 0.09 0.83
CA ARG A 339 0.18 -0.78 1.42
C ARG A 339 -0.08 -0.94 2.91
N THR A 340 -0.98 -1.86 3.23
CA THR A 340 -1.43 -2.12 4.59
C THR A 340 -1.67 -3.61 4.80
N ASP A 341 -1.43 -4.07 6.00
CA ASP A 341 -1.79 -5.40 6.52
C ASP A 341 -2.88 -5.32 7.60
N SER A 342 -3.40 -4.10 7.84
CA SER A 342 -4.48 -3.84 8.78
C SER A 342 -5.86 -4.11 8.14
N THR A 343 -6.79 -4.65 8.94
CA THR A 343 -8.21 -4.76 8.60
C THR A 343 -9.08 -3.75 9.36
N ARG A 344 -8.45 -2.82 10.09
CA ARG A 344 -9.13 -1.79 10.87
C ARG A 344 -9.79 -0.76 9.94
N ILE A 345 -10.95 -0.29 10.33
CA ILE A 345 -11.64 0.84 9.69
C ILE A 345 -11.80 1.94 10.75
N SER A 346 -11.57 3.20 10.39
CA SER A 346 -11.76 4.33 11.31
C SER A 346 -13.21 4.44 11.75
N GLU A 347 -13.42 5.01 12.94
CA GLU A 347 -14.76 5.22 13.50
C GLU A 347 -15.60 6.15 12.61
N LEU A 348 -14.96 7.17 12.02
CA LEU A 348 -15.62 8.09 11.07
C LEU A 348 -16.17 7.33 9.87
N ALA A 349 -15.35 6.52 9.21
CA ALA A 349 -15.76 5.75 8.04
C ALA A 349 -16.83 4.69 8.37
N GLN A 350 -16.76 4.10 9.57
CA GLN A 350 -17.83 3.19 10.05
C GLN A 350 -19.15 3.92 10.24
N ALA A 351 -19.13 5.12 10.82
CA ALA A 351 -20.32 5.94 11.03
C ALA A 351 -20.95 6.39 9.69
N GLU A 352 -20.13 6.84 8.74
CA GLU A 352 -20.58 7.23 7.40
C GLU A 352 -21.17 6.04 6.63
N ALA A 353 -20.49 4.87 6.65
CA ALA A 353 -20.99 3.67 6.01
C ALA A 353 -22.32 3.20 6.63
N LYS A 354 -22.44 3.29 7.96
CA LYS A 354 -23.68 2.97 8.66
C LYS A 354 -24.83 3.87 8.21
N ALA A 355 -24.63 5.18 8.24
CA ALA A 355 -25.63 6.17 7.82
C ALA A 355 -26.09 5.92 6.37
N TYR A 356 -25.13 5.70 5.46
CA TYR A 356 -25.44 5.39 4.06
C TYR A 356 -26.24 4.10 3.90
N LEU A 357 -25.90 3.03 4.62
CA LEU A 357 -26.61 1.74 4.54
C LEU A 357 -28.03 1.86 5.10
N GLU A 358 -28.21 2.60 6.21
CA GLU A 358 -29.54 2.84 6.79
C GLU A 358 -30.44 3.60 5.80
N GLU A 359 -29.89 4.63 5.12
CA GLU A 359 -30.62 5.42 4.13
C GLU A 359 -30.93 4.63 2.86
N ALA A 360 -29.94 3.90 2.31
CA ALA A 360 -30.07 3.23 1.01
C ALA A 360 -30.80 1.89 1.06
N LEU A 361 -30.67 1.13 2.15
CA LEU A 361 -31.16 -0.25 2.26
C LEU A 361 -32.14 -0.47 3.42
N GLY A 362 -32.15 0.40 4.42
CA GLY A 362 -32.95 0.29 5.62
C GLY A 362 -32.25 -0.31 6.82
N ALA A 363 -32.79 -0.11 8.02
CA ALA A 363 -32.18 -0.48 9.29
C ALA A 363 -31.90 -1.98 9.46
N ASP A 364 -32.73 -2.84 8.82
CA ASP A 364 -32.56 -4.30 8.90
C ASP A 364 -31.28 -4.83 8.29
N TYR A 365 -30.63 -4.05 7.41
CA TYR A 365 -29.37 -4.39 6.77
C TYR A 365 -28.14 -3.90 7.56
N VAL A 366 -28.37 -3.20 8.66
CA VAL A 366 -27.28 -2.63 9.47
C VAL A 366 -27.14 -3.43 10.77
N PRO A 367 -25.96 -4.03 11.04
CA PRO A 367 -25.75 -4.76 12.28
C PRO A 367 -25.73 -3.80 13.48
N ALA A 368 -26.25 -4.25 14.62
CA ALA A 368 -26.28 -3.46 15.86
C ALA A 368 -24.85 -3.04 16.33
N LYS A 369 -23.85 -3.87 16.04
CA LYS A 369 -22.44 -3.57 16.31
C LYS A 369 -21.64 -3.81 15.03
N PRO A 370 -20.65 -2.94 14.72
CA PRO A 370 -19.75 -3.14 13.59
C PRO A 370 -19.02 -4.48 13.67
N ASN A 371 -18.81 -5.11 12.51
CA ASN A 371 -17.99 -6.31 12.46
C ASN A 371 -16.52 -5.95 12.76
N VAL A 372 -15.91 -6.68 13.69
CA VAL A 372 -14.49 -6.54 14.03
C VAL A 372 -13.74 -7.75 13.49
N TYR A 373 -12.64 -7.50 12.80
CA TYR A 373 -11.79 -8.52 12.23
C TYR A 373 -10.41 -8.45 12.90
N ALA A 374 -9.84 -9.61 13.20
CA ALA A 374 -8.51 -9.67 13.80
C ALA A 374 -7.46 -9.21 12.77
N SER A 375 -6.72 -8.19 13.10
CA SER A 375 -5.47 -7.86 12.42
C SER A 375 -4.35 -8.78 12.92
N GLY A 376 -3.40 -9.11 12.04
CA GLY A 376 -2.23 -9.90 12.46
C GLY A 376 -1.48 -9.20 13.59
N LYS A 377 -0.91 -9.96 14.55
CA LYS A 377 -0.15 -9.43 15.71
C LYS A 377 1.00 -8.45 15.35
N LYS A 378 1.42 -8.42 14.08
CA LYS A 378 2.47 -7.54 13.53
C LYS A 378 1.92 -6.42 12.66
N ALA A 379 0.58 -6.29 12.54
CA ALA A 379 -0.02 -5.20 11.77
C ALA A 379 0.32 -3.86 12.44
N GLN A 380 0.68 -2.86 11.63
CA GLN A 380 0.93 -1.52 12.15
C GLN A 380 -0.42 -0.89 12.52
N ASP A 381 -0.69 -0.70 13.80
CA ASP A 381 -1.96 -0.15 14.31
C ASP A 381 -2.32 1.23 13.75
N ALA A 382 -1.34 1.95 13.21
CA ALA A 382 -1.53 3.26 12.60
C ALA A 382 -2.20 3.21 11.21
N HIS A 383 -2.26 2.04 10.56
CA HIS A 383 -2.83 1.89 9.22
C HIS A 383 -4.28 1.44 9.28
N GLU A 384 -5.07 1.92 8.32
CA GLU A 384 -6.39 1.40 8.02
C GLU A 384 -6.35 0.31 6.95
N ALA A 385 -7.46 -0.44 6.82
CA ALA A 385 -7.72 -1.29 5.68
C ALA A 385 -7.88 -0.46 4.39
N ILE A 386 -7.76 -1.11 3.24
CA ILE A 386 -8.04 -0.50 1.94
C ILE A 386 -9.56 -0.43 1.77
N ARG A 387 -10.08 0.77 1.71
CA ARG A 387 -11.51 1.07 1.53
C ARG A 387 -11.71 2.27 0.59
N PRO A 388 -12.88 2.39 -0.01
CA PRO A 388 -13.31 3.61 -0.70
C PRO A 388 -13.39 4.82 0.22
#